data_effdce0037e177ef2f91af3f97f3c915
#
_entry.id   effdce0037e177ef2f91af3f97f3c915
#
_cell.length_a   1.000
_cell.length_b   1.000
_cell.length_c   1.000
_cell.angle_alpha   90.00
_cell.angle_beta   90.00
_cell.angle_gamma   90.00
#
_symmetry.space_group_name_H-M   'P 1'
#
loop_
_entity.id
_entity.type
_entity.pdbx_description
1 polymer ?
#
loop_
_entity_poly.entity_id
_entity_poly.type
_entity_poly.pdbx_seq_one_letter_code
_entity_poly.pdbx_strand_id
1 'polypeptide(L)'
;VTNPARAFRYLACVAIVAAFVATYHYAVSVSPTTVALTLLLAVLIVSATWGLRYAIFLSVVATLAFNYFFLPPIGHFTIADPQNWVALIAFLATAVVASELSERARREALRATQRRKEIERLYSFSQRLLTTENVPQLLNSLPRYVVESFGLRDAAVLAAGRDDIYRSSPSTRELDAEELRSVAARGEPHIDAQRGLFFVPLRLGVRSVGAIGISGGTLSRETLEALASLVAISIERTAAMENLSKAEASREGEKLRSALLDSVTHEFRTPLTAIKASATSLLSDANLTSAQR
;
A
#
# COMPACT_ATOMS: atom_id res chain seq x y z
N VAL A 1 28.99 9.60 24.50
CA VAL A 1 29.51 8.27 24.24
C VAL A 1 29.82 8.18 22.77
N THR A 2 31.09 8.22 22.38
CA THR A 2 31.58 8.16 20.99
C THR A 2 31.34 6.77 20.46
N ASN A 3 30.47 6.66 19.49
CA ASN A 3 30.15 5.40 18.80
C ASN A 3 31.42 4.88 18.09
N PRO A 4 31.99 3.71 18.44
CA PRO A 4 33.29 3.23 17.94
C PRO A 4 33.33 3.13 16.41
N ALA A 5 32.20 2.87 15.80
CA ALA A 5 32.06 2.84 14.34
C ALA A 5 32.30 4.21 13.67
N ARG A 6 32.01 5.32 14.37
CA ARG A 6 32.27 6.67 13.83
C ARG A 6 33.76 7.02 13.86
N ALA A 7 34.43 6.73 14.96
CA ALA A 7 35.87 6.95 15.08
C ALA A 7 36.65 6.12 14.05
N PHE A 8 36.26 4.87 13.84
CA PHE A 8 36.85 4.01 12.82
C PHE A 8 36.75 4.60 11.40
N ARG A 9 35.61 5.22 11.02
CA ARG A 9 35.46 5.83 9.70
C ARG A 9 36.35 7.07 9.50
N TYR A 10 36.55 7.90 10.54
CA TYR A 10 37.50 9.02 10.46
C TYR A 10 38.94 8.54 10.31
N LEU A 11 39.34 7.50 11.04
CA LEU A 11 40.65 6.87 10.87
C LEU A 11 40.83 6.28 9.48
N ALA A 12 39.79 5.63 8.94
CA ALA A 12 39.83 5.10 7.58
C ALA A 12 39.98 6.22 6.53
N CYS A 13 39.34 7.38 6.70
CA CYS A 13 39.55 8.54 5.83
C CYS A 13 41.02 8.98 5.82
N VAL A 14 41.65 9.08 6.99
CA VAL A 14 43.08 9.44 7.09
C VAL A 14 43.95 8.36 6.46
N ALA A 15 43.64 7.08 6.68
CA ALA A 15 44.39 5.96 6.10
C ALA A 15 44.31 5.93 4.56
N ILE A 16 43.13 6.27 3.99
CA ILE A 16 42.95 6.38 2.53
C ILE A 16 43.87 7.48 1.98
N VAL A 17 43.88 8.68 2.55
CA VAL A 17 44.74 9.76 2.09
C VAL A 17 46.20 9.38 2.26
N ALA A 18 46.59 8.82 3.39
CA ALA A 18 47.96 8.37 3.65
C ALA A 18 48.41 7.31 2.63
N ALA A 19 47.57 6.38 2.28
CA ALA A 19 47.86 5.37 1.26
C ALA A 19 48.09 6.00 -0.13
N PHE A 20 47.22 6.93 -0.53
CA PHE A 20 47.43 7.66 -1.81
C PHE A 20 48.70 8.48 -1.81
N VAL A 21 48.98 9.23 -0.74
CA VAL A 21 50.20 10.00 -0.59
C VAL A 21 51.43 9.09 -0.64
N ALA A 22 51.45 7.99 0.10
CA ALA A 22 52.57 7.04 0.10
C ALA A 22 52.78 6.41 -1.29
N THR A 23 51.71 6.02 -1.96
CA THR A 23 51.83 5.43 -3.32
C THR A 23 52.41 6.39 -4.32
N TYR A 24 51.92 7.63 -4.35
CA TYR A 24 52.37 8.63 -5.34
C TYR A 24 53.69 9.31 -4.97
N HIS A 25 54.04 9.37 -3.72
CA HIS A 25 55.31 9.93 -3.29
C HIS A 25 56.48 8.96 -3.43
N TYR A 26 56.25 7.64 -3.19
CA TYR A 26 57.33 6.64 -3.17
C TYR A 26 57.36 5.68 -4.34
N ALA A 27 56.20 5.36 -4.94
CA ALA A 27 56.09 4.30 -5.94
C ALA A 27 55.94 4.80 -7.38
N VAL A 28 55.32 5.98 -7.61
CA VAL A 28 54.98 6.44 -8.95
C VAL A 28 55.15 7.97 -9.03
N SER A 29 56.09 8.44 -9.84
CA SER A 29 56.23 9.89 -10.13
C SER A 29 55.16 10.34 -11.12
N VAL A 30 54.08 10.93 -10.61
CA VAL A 30 52.97 11.45 -11.44
C VAL A 30 52.86 12.98 -11.29
N SER A 31 52.18 13.58 -12.23
CA SER A 31 51.90 15.03 -12.20
C SER A 31 50.98 15.36 -11.00
N PRO A 32 51.13 16.55 -10.36
CA PRO A 32 50.23 16.99 -9.30
C PRO A 32 48.76 16.95 -9.66
N THR A 33 48.45 17.19 -10.94
CA THR A 33 47.07 17.13 -11.47
C THR A 33 46.44 15.73 -11.36
N THR A 34 47.24 14.68 -11.63
CA THR A 34 46.75 13.29 -11.48
C THR A 34 46.45 12.94 -10.03
N VAL A 35 47.33 13.39 -9.13
CA VAL A 35 47.11 13.20 -7.67
C VAL A 35 45.83 13.92 -7.22
N ALA A 36 45.64 15.17 -7.67
CA ALA A 36 44.43 15.93 -7.38
C ALA A 36 43.16 15.20 -7.82
N LEU A 37 43.14 14.69 -9.08
CA LEU A 37 41.98 13.96 -9.62
C LEU A 37 41.68 12.65 -8.85
N THR A 38 42.72 11.91 -8.44
CA THR A 38 42.53 10.67 -7.69
C THR A 38 42.05 10.93 -6.28
N LEU A 39 42.52 11.97 -5.59
CA LEU A 39 42.01 12.41 -4.32
C LEU A 39 40.55 12.87 -4.40
N LEU A 40 40.20 13.60 -5.47
CA LEU A 40 38.83 14.00 -5.76
C LEU A 40 37.92 12.79 -5.93
N LEU A 41 38.38 11.78 -6.70
CA LEU A 41 37.63 10.51 -6.85
C LEU A 41 37.44 9.81 -5.50
N ALA A 42 38.45 9.78 -4.62
CA ALA A 42 38.32 9.23 -3.28
C ALA A 42 37.26 9.99 -2.44
N VAL A 43 37.24 11.32 -2.53
CA VAL A 43 36.22 12.16 -1.87
C VAL A 43 34.82 11.83 -2.39
N LEU A 44 34.67 11.66 -3.69
CA LEU A 44 33.40 11.26 -4.31
C LEU A 44 32.90 9.90 -3.80
N ILE A 45 33.77 8.90 -3.76
CA ILE A 45 33.44 7.55 -3.28
C ILE A 45 33.03 7.58 -1.81
N VAL A 46 33.78 8.26 -0.96
CA VAL A 46 33.47 8.40 0.47
C VAL A 46 32.16 9.19 0.67
N SER A 47 31.94 10.22 -0.11
CA SER A 47 30.68 10.98 -0.12
C SER A 47 29.47 10.09 -0.41
N ALA A 48 29.57 9.26 -1.45
CA ALA A 48 28.51 8.36 -1.87
C ALA A 48 28.23 7.24 -0.86
N THR A 49 29.26 6.74 -0.15
CA THR A 49 29.14 5.59 0.75
C THR A 49 28.89 5.95 2.21
N TRP A 50 29.62 6.94 2.73
CA TRP A 50 29.62 7.29 4.17
C TRP A 50 28.92 8.60 4.48
N GLY A 51 28.67 9.45 3.46
CA GLY A 51 27.93 10.69 3.57
C GLY A 51 28.75 11.94 3.84
N LEU A 52 28.06 13.09 3.87
CA LEU A 52 28.62 14.44 3.86
C LEU A 52 29.70 14.70 4.92
N ARG A 53 29.48 14.29 6.16
CA ARG A 53 30.42 14.58 7.28
C ARG A 53 31.81 14.00 7.04
N TYR A 54 31.88 12.77 6.53
CA TYR A 54 33.13 12.08 6.23
C TYR A 54 33.76 12.62 4.94
N ALA A 55 32.95 13.00 3.96
CA ALA A 55 33.42 13.62 2.73
C ALA A 55 34.07 14.98 2.98
N ILE A 56 33.46 15.84 3.81
CA ILE A 56 34.07 17.13 4.21
C ILE A 56 35.40 16.90 4.95
N PHE A 57 35.41 16.00 5.91
CA PHE A 57 36.62 15.67 6.64
C PHE A 57 37.73 15.17 5.71
N LEU A 58 37.40 14.21 4.82
CA LEU A 58 38.35 13.67 3.84
C LEU A 58 38.84 14.76 2.88
N SER A 59 37.96 15.66 2.41
CA SER A 59 38.32 16.78 1.53
C SER A 59 39.34 17.70 2.19
N VAL A 60 39.14 18.06 3.46
CA VAL A 60 40.11 18.91 4.21
C VAL A 60 41.45 18.18 4.37
N VAL A 61 41.44 16.92 4.79
CA VAL A 61 42.67 16.13 4.97
C VAL A 61 43.38 15.93 3.62
N ALA A 62 42.64 15.61 2.56
CA ALA A 62 43.22 15.47 1.21
C ALA A 62 43.84 16.75 0.71
N THR A 63 43.20 17.90 0.92
CA THR A 63 43.74 19.20 0.52
C THR A 63 45.00 19.55 1.29
N LEU A 64 45.03 19.36 2.62
CA LEU A 64 46.21 19.59 3.42
C LEU A 64 47.37 18.68 3.00
N ALA A 65 47.09 17.40 2.75
CA ALA A 65 48.07 16.44 2.28
C ALA A 65 48.58 16.79 0.88
N PHE A 66 47.68 17.16 -0.04
CA PHE A 66 48.05 17.56 -1.39
C PHE A 66 48.92 18.80 -1.38
N ASN A 67 48.58 19.83 -0.60
CA ASN A 67 49.38 21.04 -0.44
C ASN A 67 50.79 20.74 0.10
N TYR A 68 50.91 19.94 1.15
CA TYR A 68 52.19 19.67 1.83
C TYR A 68 53.12 18.77 1.03
N PHE A 69 52.62 17.76 0.32
CA PHE A 69 53.47 16.75 -0.32
C PHE A 69 53.67 16.98 -1.85
N PHE A 70 52.76 17.68 -2.52
CA PHE A 70 52.76 17.76 -4.00
C PHE A 70 52.85 19.16 -4.57
N LEU A 71 52.65 20.20 -3.78
CA LEU A 71 52.75 21.59 -4.25
C LEU A 71 54.08 22.26 -3.84
N PRO A 72 54.81 22.90 -4.77
CA PRO A 72 55.99 23.67 -4.41
C PRO A 72 55.65 24.96 -3.59
N PRO A 73 56.41 25.33 -2.56
CA PRO A 73 57.57 24.63 -2.00
C PRO A 73 57.17 23.46 -1.12
N ILE A 74 57.65 22.25 -1.47
CA ILE A 74 57.32 20.99 -0.80
C ILE A 74 57.72 21.05 0.69
N GLY A 75 56.86 20.58 1.57
CA GLY A 75 57.13 20.56 3.03
C GLY A 75 56.76 21.85 3.78
N HIS A 76 56.11 22.81 3.12
CA HIS A 76 55.59 24.03 3.72
C HIS A 76 54.09 24.19 3.50
N PHE A 77 53.38 24.64 4.53
CA PHE A 77 51.95 24.96 4.42
C PHE A 77 51.72 26.39 3.89
N THR A 78 52.60 26.90 3.06
CA THR A 78 52.46 28.25 2.48
C THR A 78 51.66 28.17 1.18
N ILE A 79 50.46 28.69 1.22
CA ILE A 79 49.66 28.88 -0.01
C ILE A 79 50.13 30.17 -0.64
N ALA A 80 51.28 30.10 -1.31
CA ALA A 80 51.89 31.27 -1.97
C ALA A 80 51.22 31.57 -3.30
N ASP A 81 50.55 30.56 -3.93
CA ASP A 81 49.94 30.70 -5.24
C ASP A 81 48.41 30.76 -5.14
N PRO A 82 47.74 31.81 -5.65
CA PRO A 82 46.29 31.91 -5.70
C PRO A 82 45.58 30.72 -6.35
N GLN A 83 46.27 30.00 -7.27
CA GLN A 83 45.70 28.80 -7.92
C GLN A 83 45.40 27.65 -6.93
N ASN A 84 46.15 27.57 -5.85
CA ASN A 84 45.95 26.54 -4.83
C ASN A 84 44.70 26.77 -4.02
N TRP A 85 44.26 27.99 -3.81
CA TRP A 85 42.95 28.32 -3.22
C TRP A 85 41.79 27.89 -4.10
N VAL A 86 41.94 28.06 -5.44
CA VAL A 86 40.92 27.59 -6.39
C VAL A 86 40.77 26.07 -6.29
N ALA A 87 41.91 25.35 -6.22
CA ALA A 87 41.85 23.88 -6.03
C ALA A 87 41.13 23.48 -4.74
N LEU A 88 41.44 24.13 -3.60
CA LEU A 88 40.78 23.87 -2.33
C LEU A 88 39.26 24.10 -2.39
N ILE A 89 38.87 25.24 -2.98
CA ILE A 89 37.44 25.56 -3.13
C ILE A 89 36.76 24.54 -4.06
N ALA A 90 37.42 24.16 -5.16
CA ALA A 90 36.89 23.15 -6.08
C ALA A 90 36.71 21.77 -5.42
N PHE A 91 37.67 21.32 -4.61
CA PHE A 91 37.56 20.08 -3.83
C PHE A 91 36.39 20.14 -2.88
N LEU A 92 36.27 21.22 -2.09
CA LEU A 92 35.19 21.37 -1.12
C LEU A 92 33.83 21.47 -1.81
N ALA A 93 33.73 22.29 -2.87
CA ALA A 93 32.50 22.43 -3.64
C ALA A 93 32.05 21.08 -4.24
N THR A 94 33.00 20.34 -4.83
CA THR A 94 32.72 19.02 -5.41
C THR A 94 32.27 18.02 -4.31
N ALA A 95 32.92 18.03 -3.14
CA ALA A 95 32.53 17.18 -2.03
C ALA A 95 31.10 17.47 -1.55
N VAL A 96 30.72 18.75 -1.44
CA VAL A 96 29.39 19.17 -1.02
C VAL A 96 28.34 18.78 -2.05
N VAL A 97 28.56 19.14 -3.33
CA VAL A 97 27.62 18.84 -4.43
C VAL A 97 27.43 17.34 -4.59
N ALA A 98 28.52 16.56 -4.60
CA ALA A 98 28.44 15.11 -4.74
C ALA A 98 27.72 14.46 -3.56
N SER A 99 27.95 14.94 -2.35
CA SER A 99 27.29 14.44 -1.15
C SER A 99 25.78 14.75 -1.16
N GLU A 100 25.42 15.96 -1.55
CA GLU A 100 24.02 16.36 -1.63
C GLU A 100 23.28 15.55 -2.70
N LEU A 101 23.90 15.35 -3.85
CA LEU A 101 23.33 14.55 -4.94
C LEU A 101 23.15 13.08 -4.51
N SER A 102 24.16 12.49 -3.88
CA SER A 102 24.11 11.11 -3.37
C SER A 102 23.03 10.94 -2.31
N GLU A 103 22.89 11.91 -1.39
CA GLU A 103 21.85 11.87 -0.34
C GLU A 103 20.45 12.03 -0.94
N ARG A 104 20.28 12.89 -1.95
CA ARG A 104 19.00 13.01 -2.68
C ARG A 104 18.65 11.70 -3.38
N ALA A 105 19.56 11.13 -4.15
CA ALA A 105 19.36 9.86 -4.84
C ALA A 105 18.99 8.73 -3.87
N ARG A 106 19.67 8.66 -2.72
CA ARG A 106 19.38 7.67 -1.68
C ARG A 106 17.99 7.86 -1.07
N ARG A 107 17.58 9.10 -0.78
CA ARG A 107 16.23 9.39 -0.26
C ARG A 107 15.16 9.04 -1.28
N GLU A 108 15.37 9.36 -2.55
CA GLU A 108 14.44 9.01 -3.63
C GLU A 108 14.33 7.49 -3.80
N ALA A 109 15.43 6.76 -3.78
CA ALA A 109 15.42 5.30 -3.84
C ALA A 109 14.67 4.66 -2.66
N LEU A 110 14.86 5.18 -1.43
CA LEU A 110 14.13 4.72 -0.25
C LEU A 110 12.63 5.01 -0.37
N ARG A 111 12.26 6.22 -0.81
CA ARG A 111 10.85 6.59 -1.04
C ARG A 111 10.20 5.74 -2.13
N ALA A 112 10.90 5.50 -3.23
CA ALA A 112 10.42 4.63 -4.30
C ALA A 112 10.18 3.20 -3.81
N THR A 113 11.12 2.65 -3.03
CA THR A 113 10.99 1.31 -2.43
C THR A 113 9.80 1.24 -1.45
N GLN A 114 9.59 2.28 -0.65
CA GLN A 114 8.48 2.34 0.28
C GLN A 114 7.13 2.41 -0.44
N ARG A 115 7.01 3.30 -1.45
CA ARG A 115 5.81 3.38 -2.30
C ARG A 115 5.50 2.07 -3.00
N ARG A 116 6.53 1.39 -3.53
CA ARG A 116 6.36 0.08 -4.15
C ARG A 116 5.78 -0.93 -3.17
N LYS A 117 6.29 -1.01 -1.94
CA LYS A 117 5.75 -1.90 -0.89
C LYS A 117 4.31 -1.57 -0.52
N GLU A 118 3.93 -0.30 -0.48
CA GLU A 118 2.54 0.13 -0.22
C GLU A 118 1.61 -0.34 -1.34
N ILE A 119 2.02 -0.17 -2.61
CA ILE A 119 1.26 -0.64 -3.77
C ILE A 119 1.13 -2.17 -3.77
N GLU A 120 2.20 -2.90 -3.49
CA GLU A 120 2.19 -4.37 -3.40
C GLU A 120 1.23 -4.87 -2.29
N ARG A 121 1.17 -4.16 -1.14
CA ARG A 121 0.22 -4.45 -0.07
C ARG A 121 -1.22 -4.20 -0.50
N LEU A 122 -1.51 -3.06 -1.12
CA LEU A 122 -2.84 -2.73 -1.64
C LEU A 122 -3.29 -3.75 -2.70
N TYR A 123 -2.39 -4.15 -3.59
CA TYR A 123 -2.68 -5.15 -4.61
C TYR A 123 -3.02 -6.52 -4.00
N SER A 124 -2.19 -7.02 -3.09
CA SER A 124 -2.42 -8.31 -2.42
C SER A 124 -3.69 -8.29 -1.57
N PHE A 125 -3.99 -7.16 -0.92
CA PHE A 125 -5.24 -6.96 -0.19
C PHE A 125 -6.45 -6.98 -1.13
N SER A 126 -6.38 -6.26 -2.26
CA SER A 126 -7.42 -6.28 -3.30
C SER A 126 -7.71 -7.70 -3.80
N GLN A 127 -6.69 -8.51 -4.06
CA GLN A 127 -6.85 -9.90 -4.50
C GLN A 127 -7.60 -10.75 -3.46
N ARG A 128 -7.30 -10.57 -2.17
CA ARG A 128 -8.02 -11.28 -1.09
C ARG A 128 -9.50 -10.91 -1.02
N LEU A 129 -9.84 -9.65 -1.28
CA LEU A 129 -11.24 -9.20 -1.28
C LEU A 129 -12.06 -9.79 -2.43
N LEU A 130 -11.41 -10.17 -3.53
CA LEU A 130 -12.09 -10.74 -4.71
C LEU A 130 -12.54 -12.20 -4.49
N THR A 131 -11.98 -12.91 -3.52
CA THR A 131 -12.27 -14.33 -3.27
C THR A 131 -13.50 -14.58 -2.40
N THR A 132 -14.10 -13.53 -1.82
CA THR A 132 -15.22 -13.65 -0.90
C THR A 132 -16.54 -13.53 -1.64
N GLU A 133 -17.46 -14.49 -1.44
CA GLU A 133 -18.68 -14.67 -2.23
C GLU A 133 -19.91 -14.01 -1.60
N ASN A 134 -19.92 -13.77 -0.28
CA ASN A 134 -21.08 -13.18 0.39
C ASN A 134 -20.72 -12.07 1.38
N VAL A 135 -21.66 -11.13 1.59
CA VAL A 135 -21.45 -9.92 2.42
C VAL A 135 -21.15 -10.25 3.89
N PRO A 136 -21.85 -11.15 4.57
CA PRO A 136 -21.53 -11.49 5.96
C PRO A 136 -20.12 -12.04 6.14
N GLN A 137 -19.68 -12.91 5.25
CA GLN A 137 -18.33 -13.48 5.30
C GLN A 137 -17.27 -12.43 5.03
N LEU A 138 -17.51 -11.52 4.06
CA LEU A 138 -16.63 -10.39 3.77
C LEU A 138 -16.47 -9.52 5.01
N LEU A 139 -17.57 -9.03 5.59
CA LEU A 139 -17.54 -8.13 6.73
C LEU A 139 -16.87 -8.74 7.98
N ASN A 140 -17.08 -10.04 8.23
CA ASN A 140 -16.43 -10.74 9.34
C ASN A 140 -14.91 -10.90 9.15
N SER A 141 -14.46 -11.13 7.93
CA SER A 141 -13.04 -11.37 7.63
C SER A 141 -12.23 -10.10 7.36
N LEU A 142 -12.90 -9.04 6.88
CA LEU A 142 -12.30 -7.81 6.38
C LEU A 142 -11.41 -7.09 7.41
N PRO A 143 -11.84 -6.88 8.68
CA PRO A 143 -10.99 -6.22 9.67
C PRO A 143 -9.68 -6.97 9.91
N ARG A 144 -9.74 -8.30 9.95
CA ARG A 144 -8.56 -9.16 10.09
C ARG A 144 -7.65 -9.06 8.85
N TYR A 145 -8.20 -9.07 7.65
CA TYR A 145 -7.41 -8.92 6.42
C TYR A 145 -6.70 -7.58 6.34
N VAL A 146 -7.34 -6.51 6.81
CA VAL A 146 -6.73 -5.18 6.92
C VAL A 146 -5.54 -5.21 7.87
N VAL A 147 -5.71 -5.77 9.08
CA VAL A 147 -4.64 -5.91 10.07
C VAL A 147 -3.45 -6.69 9.53
N GLU A 148 -3.69 -7.87 8.93
CA GLU A 148 -2.64 -8.74 8.40
C GLU A 148 -1.91 -8.11 7.21
N SER A 149 -2.62 -7.47 6.29
CA SER A 149 -2.03 -6.91 5.06
C SER A 149 -1.19 -5.68 5.32
N PHE A 150 -1.59 -4.85 6.28
CA PHE A 150 -0.92 -3.58 6.56
C PHE A 150 -0.07 -3.57 7.83
N GLY A 151 -0.07 -4.67 8.60
CA GLY A 151 0.70 -4.79 9.83
C GLY A 151 0.20 -3.85 10.92
N LEU A 152 -1.11 -3.72 11.05
CA LEU A 152 -1.78 -2.85 12.00
C LEU A 152 -2.03 -3.58 13.33
N ARG A 153 -2.42 -2.84 14.38
CA ARG A 153 -2.79 -3.42 15.66
C ARG A 153 -4.19 -3.96 15.62
N ASP A 154 -5.15 -3.13 15.23
CA ASP A 154 -6.56 -3.47 15.15
C ASP A 154 -7.27 -2.73 14.01
N ALA A 155 -8.39 -3.32 13.59
CA ALA A 155 -9.30 -2.70 12.63
C ALA A 155 -10.75 -2.99 13.01
N ALA A 156 -11.66 -2.07 12.69
CA ALA A 156 -13.09 -2.23 12.83
C ALA A 156 -13.82 -1.64 11.62
N VAL A 157 -14.90 -2.30 11.18
CA VAL A 157 -15.69 -1.88 10.02
C VAL A 157 -17.15 -1.80 10.41
N LEU A 158 -17.78 -0.69 10.04
CA LEU A 158 -19.22 -0.47 10.10
C LEU A 158 -19.71 -0.38 8.64
N ALA A 159 -20.66 -1.25 8.26
CA ALA A 159 -21.32 -1.18 6.95
C ALA A 159 -22.66 -0.43 7.06
N ALA A 160 -22.96 0.42 6.07
CA ALA A 160 -24.23 1.16 6.04
C ALA A 160 -25.43 0.21 6.02
N GLY A 161 -26.46 0.56 6.78
CA GLY A 161 -27.67 -0.25 6.94
C GLY A 161 -27.52 -1.47 7.86
N ARG A 162 -26.41 -1.62 8.56
CA ARG A 162 -26.16 -2.61 9.60
C ARG A 162 -25.70 -1.90 10.88
N ASP A 163 -26.25 -2.29 12.02
CA ASP A 163 -25.84 -1.73 13.32
C ASP A 163 -24.60 -2.42 13.90
N ASP A 164 -24.25 -3.57 13.35
CA ASP A 164 -23.15 -4.39 13.81
C ASP A 164 -21.79 -3.83 13.36
N ILE A 165 -20.86 -3.76 14.31
CA ILE A 165 -19.48 -3.40 14.07
C ILE A 165 -18.63 -4.66 14.03
N TYR A 166 -18.02 -4.92 12.91
CA TYR A 166 -17.10 -6.02 12.68
C TYR A 166 -15.71 -5.64 13.13
N ARG A 167 -15.06 -6.44 13.98
CA ARG A 167 -13.77 -6.13 14.59
C ARG A 167 -12.74 -7.24 14.31
N SER A 168 -11.47 -6.85 14.19
CA SER A 168 -10.35 -7.80 14.04
C SER A 168 -10.11 -8.63 15.30
N SER A 169 -10.38 -8.05 16.48
CA SER A 169 -10.27 -8.69 17.80
C SER A 169 -11.41 -8.27 18.70
N PRO A 170 -11.97 -9.19 19.54
CA PRO A 170 -13.01 -8.87 20.51
C PRO A 170 -12.54 -7.89 21.60
N SER A 171 -11.23 -7.82 21.85
CA SER A 171 -10.64 -6.97 22.89
C SER A 171 -10.41 -5.52 22.45
N THR A 172 -10.67 -5.18 21.19
CA THR A 172 -10.44 -3.85 20.64
C THR A 172 -11.44 -2.84 21.18
N ARG A 173 -11.06 -2.11 22.24
CA ARG A 173 -11.85 -1.01 22.80
C ARG A 173 -11.43 0.37 22.29
N GLU A 174 -10.25 0.48 21.69
CA GLU A 174 -9.69 1.76 21.22
C GLU A 174 -10.46 2.34 20.03
N LEU A 175 -11.10 1.48 19.21
CA LEU A 175 -11.91 1.92 18.07
C LEU A 175 -13.35 2.08 18.50
N ASP A 176 -13.71 3.33 18.87
CA ASP A 176 -15.03 3.65 19.39
C ASP A 176 -16.14 3.48 18.33
N ALA A 177 -17.25 2.90 18.78
CA ALA A 177 -18.43 2.65 17.95
C ALA A 177 -19.13 3.94 17.54
N GLU A 178 -19.20 4.93 18.45
CA GLU A 178 -19.83 6.22 18.17
C GLU A 178 -19.03 7.03 17.15
N GLU A 179 -17.70 6.97 17.24
CA GLU A 179 -16.83 7.63 16.28
C GLU A 179 -16.98 7.05 14.87
N LEU A 180 -17.04 5.70 14.74
CA LEU A 180 -17.31 5.03 13.48
C LEU A 180 -18.66 5.45 12.87
N ARG A 181 -19.73 5.54 13.68
CA ARG A 181 -21.04 6.00 13.22
C ARG A 181 -21.00 7.46 12.79
N SER A 182 -20.33 8.31 13.58
CA SER A 182 -20.16 9.72 13.30
C SER A 182 -19.46 9.94 11.95
N VAL A 183 -18.34 9.24 11.71
CA VAL A 183 -17.57 9.31 10.47
C VAL A 183 -18.38 8.77 9.28
N ALA A 184 -19.12 7.68 9.46
CA ALA A 184 -20.02 7.15 8.43
C ALA A 184 -21.11 8.14 8.02
N ALA A 185 -21.66 8.89 9.00
CA ALA A 185 -22.73 9.86 8.79
C ALA A 185 -22.21 11.18 8.18
N ARG A 186 -21.12 11.74 8.71
CA ARG A 186 -20.53 13.00 8.24
C ARG A 186 -19.80 12.84 6.90
N GLY A 187 -19.25 11.66 6.64
CA GLY A 187 -18.44 11.41 5.47
C GLY A 187 -17.06 12.09 5.49
N GLU A 188 -16.61 12.55 6.63
CA GLU A 188 -15.30 13.17 6.82
C GLU A 188 -14.40 12.27 7.67
N PRO A 189 -13.11 12.11 7.30
CA PRO A 189 -12.20 11.30 8.07
C PRO A 189 -11.84 11.99 9.40
N HIS A 190 -11.73 11.22 10.47
CA HIS A 190 -11.21 11.66 11.75
C HIS A 190 -9.87 10.97 12.04
N ILE A 191 -8.81 11.74 12.28
CA ILE A 191 -7.45 11.22 12.48
C ILE A 191 -6.91 11.74 13.81
N ASP A 192 -6.69 10.86 14.78
CA ASP A 192 -5.94 11.11 15.99
C ASP A 192 -4.52 10.55 15.86
N ALA A 193 -3.62 11.39 15.36
CA ALA A 193 -2.23 11.01 15.13
C ALA A 193 -1.46 10.71 16.44
N GLN A 194 -1.87 11.29 17.58
CA GLN A 194 -1.21 11.06 18.87
C GLN A 194 -1.48 9.64 19.40
N ARG A 195 -2.70 9.15 19.19
CA ARG A 195 -3.11 7.80 19.57
C ARG A 195 -2.91 6.78 18.45
N GLY A 196 -2.58 7.23 17.24
CA GLY A 196 -2.48 6.38 16.07
C GLY A 196 -3.82 5.76 15.67
N LEU A 197 -4.90 6.53 15.82
CA LEU A 197 -6.26 6.14 15.46
C LEU A 197 -6.69 6.85 14.18
N PHE A 198 -7.23 6.09 13.25
CA PHE A 198 -7.68 6.58 11.96
C PHE A 198 -9.11 6.08 11.72
N PHE A 199 -10.06 6.99 11.54
CA PHE A 199 -11.43 6.68 11.17
C PHE A 199 -11.69 7.27 9.79
N VAL A 200 -12.01 6.42 8.82
CA VAL A 200 -12.14 6.82 7.41
C VAL A 200 -13.50 6.38 6.88
N PRO A 201 -14.27 7.29 6.22
CA PRO A 201 -15.54 6.92 5.63
C PRO A 201 -15.32 6.03 4.40
N LEU A 202 -16.14 5.00 4.28
CA LEU A 202 -16.22 4.15 3.10
C LEU A 202 -17.20 4.78 2.12
N ARG A 203 -16.70 5.26 0.98
CA ARG A 203 -17.50 6.03 0.00
C ARG A 203 -17.40 5.45 -1.39
N LEU A 204 -18.54 5.44 -2.10
CA LEU A 204 -18.63 5.21 -3.54
C LEU A 204 -19.19 6.48 -4.18
N GLY A 205 -18.29 7.29 -4.74
CA GLY A 205 -18.64 8.64 -5.18
C GLY A 205 -19.14 9.48 -4.00
N VAL A 206 -20.39 9.93 -4.08
CA VAL A 206 -21.03 10.73 -3.02
C VAL A 206 -21.73 9.90 -1.93
N ARG A 207 -21.97 8.60 -2.20
CA ARG A 207 -22.73 7.73 -1.28
C ARG A 207 -21.79 7.14 -0.23
N SER A 208 -22.16 7.27 1.05
CA SER A 208 -21.49 6.56 2.15
C SER A 208 -21.99 5.13 2.22
N VAL A 209 -21.07 4.15 2.24
CA VAL A 209 -21.36 2.72 2.42
C VAL A 209 -20.88 2.21 3.77
N GLY A 210 -20.37 3.12 4.63
CA GLY A 210 -19.93 2.78 5.98
C GLY A 210 -18.75 3.59 6.45
N ALA A 211 -18.02 3.05 7.42
CA ALA A 211 -16.75 3.58 7.91
C ALA A 211 -15.80 2.45 8.32
N ILE A 212 -14.50 2.72 8.27
CA ILE A 212 -13.46 1.86 8.79
C ILE A 212 -12.65 2.61 9.84
N GLY A 213 -12.43 1.97 10.98
CA GLY A 213 -11.51 2.42 12.02
C GLY A 213 -10.27 1.54 12.03
N ILE A 214 -9.10 2.13 12.21
CA ILE A 214 -7.80 1.47 12.20
C ILE A 214 -6.98 1.98 13.36
N SER A 215 -6.27 1.09 14.06
CA SER A 215 -5.35 1.44 15.12
C SER A 215 -3.97 0.83 14.90
N GLY A 216 -2.93 1.59 15.26
CA GLY A 216 -1.53 1.19 15.14
C GLY A 216 -1.00 1.25 13.68
N GLY A 217 0.29 1.52 13.56
CA GLY A 217 0.94 1.68 12.25
C GLY A 217 0.92 3.12 11.74
N THR A 218 1.78 3.36 10.75
CA THR A 218 1.87 4.64 10.04
C THR A 218 1.51 4.38 8.59
N LEU A 219 0.27 4.68 8.23
CA LEU A 219 -0.19 4.64 6.84
C LEU A 219 -0.19 6.06 6.27
N SER A 220 0.20 6.19 5.00
CA SER A 220 0.04 7.46 4.30
C SER A 220 -1.45 7.75 4.09
N ARG A 221 -1.78 9.02 3.94
CA ARG A 221 -3.16 9.44 3.68
C ARG A 221 -3.69 8.79 2.39
N GLU A 222 -2.85 8.73 1.37
CA GLU A 222 -3.18 8.12 0.09
C GLU A 222 -3.48 6.62 0.24
N THR A 223 -2.70 5.91 1.07
CA THR A 223 -2.93 4.49 1.35
C THR A 223 -4.23 4.27 2.12
N LEU A 224 -4.56 5.14 3.08
CA LEU A 224 -5.82 5.09 3.82
C LEU A 224 -7.03 5.30 2.90
N GLU A 225 -6.97 6.30 2.02
CA GLU A 225 -8.03 6.61 1.04
C GLU A 225 -8.19 5.47 0.02
N ALA A 226 -7.08 4.90 -0.47
CA ALA A 226 -7.10 3.75 -1.38
C ALA A 226 -7.67 2.50 -0.70
N LEU A 227 -7.29 2.22 0.55
CA LEU A 227 -7.83 1.12 1.34
C LEU A 227 -9.33 1.28 1.56
N ALA A 228 -9.79 2.46 1.97
CA ALA A 228 -11.21 2.75 2.17
C ALA A 228 -12.01 2.56 0.88
N SER A 229 -11.47 3.00 -0.26
CA SER A 229 -12.09 2.82 -1.57
C SER A 229 -12.18 1.36 -1.98
N LEU A 230 -11.12 0.56 -1.80
CA LEU A 230 -11.12 -0.88 -2.09
C LEU A 230 -12.14 -1.62 -1.23
N VAL A 231 -12.24 -1.28 0.05
CA VAL A 231 -13.22 -1.86 0.99
C VAL A 231 -14.64 -1.51 0.54
N ALA A 232 -14.90 -0.22 0.23
CA ALA A 232 -16.21 0.23 -0.23
C ALA A 232 -16.66 -0.47 -1.49
N ILE A 233 -15.77 -0.56 -2.51
CA ILE A 233 -16.04 -1.26 -3.76
C ILE A 233 -16.32 -2.75 -3.52
N SER A 234 -15.55 -3.38 -2.63
CA SER A 234 -15.71 -4.80 -2.35
C SER A 234 -17.03 -5.12 -1.66
N ILE A 235 -17.47 -4.30 -0.70
CA ILE A 235 -18.77 -4.45 -0.03
C ILE A 235 -19.90 -4.32 -1.05
N GLU A 236 -19.90 -3.29 -1.88
CA GLU A 236 -20.95 -3.05 -2.87
C GLU A 236 -20.96 -4.12 -3.96
N ARG A 237 -19.79 -4.52 -4.46
CA ARG A 237 -19.69 -5.62 -5.43
C ARG A 237 -20.28 -6.91 -4.89
N THR A 238 -19.92 -7.29 -3.67
CA THR A 238 -20.41 -8.52 -3.05
C THR A 238 -21.92 -8.45 -2.82
N ALA A 239 -22.44 -7.30 -2.37
CA ALA A 239 -23.88 -7.08 -2.22
C ALA A 239 -24.62 -7.16 -3.55
N ALA A 240 -24.08 -6.58 -4.61
CA ALA A 240 -24.67 -6.66 -5.95
C ALA A 240 -24.71 -8.10 -6.48
N MET A 241 -23.63 -8.87 -6.29
CA MET A 241 -23.58 -10.28 -6.67
C MET A 241 -24.60 -11.13 -5.89
N GLU A 242 -24.72 -10.92 -4.58
CA GLU A 242 -25.70 -11.61 -3.75
C GLU A 242 -27.15 -11.31 -4.21
N ASN A 243 -27.43 -10.06 -4.54
CA ASN A 243 -28.74 -9.66 -5.06
C ASN A 243 -29.04 -10.28 -6.43
N LEU A 244 -28.07 -10.34 -7.32
CA LEU A 244 -28.22 -10.99 -8.61
C LEU A 244 -28.50 -12.49 -8.47
N SER A 245 -27.73 -13.19 -7.63
CA SER A 245 -27.92 -14.61 -7.36
C SER A 245 -29.31 -14.91 -6.78
N LYS A 246 -29.78 -14.07 -5.84
CA LYS A 246 -31.16 -14.20 -5.29
C LYS A 246 -32.24 -13.97 -6.35
N ALA A 247 -32.04 -12.99 -7.24
CA ALA A 247 -32.98 -12.70 -8.31
C ALA A 247 -33.03 -13.84 -9.35
N GLU A 248 -31.89 -14.44 -9.69
CA GLU A 248 -31.82 -15.59 -10.57
C GLU A 248 -32.51 -16.82 -9.99
N ALA A 249 -32.22 -17.16 -8.72
CA ALA A 249 -32.85 -18.26 -8.02
C ALA A 249 -34.38 -18.09 -7.93
N SER A 250 -34.85 -16.85 -7.67
CA SER A 250 -36.28 -16.55 -7.66
C SER A 250 -36.93 -16.76 -9.03
N ARG A 251 -36.29 -16.30 -10.11
CA ARG A 251 -36.78 -16.49 -11.51
C ARG A 251 -36.82 -17.96 -11.91
N GLU A 252 -35.81 -18.72 -11.49
CA GLU A 252 -35.78 -20.17 -11.80
C GLU A 252 -36.88 -20.93 -11.03
N GLY A 253 -37.10 -20.57 -9.76
CA GLY A 253 -38.20 -21.07 -8.96
C GLY A 253 -39.58 -20.76 -9.57
N GLU A 254 -39.77 -19.55 -10.10
CA GLU A 254 -41.00 -19.16 -10.78
C GLU A 254 -41.23 -19.95 -12.08
N LYS A 255 -40.18 -20.15 -12.90
CA LYS A 255 -40.23 -20.97 -14.11
C LYS A 255 -40.62 -22.43 -13.80
N LEU A 256 -39.98 -23.02 -12.79
CA LEU A 256 -40.30 -24.39 -12.35
C LEU A 256 -41.74 -24.50 -11.86
N ARG A 257 -42.19 -23.53 -11.04
CA ARG A 257 -43.60 -23.49 -10.59
C ARG A 257 -44.58 -23.38 -11.73
N SER A 258 -44.31 -22.51 -12.72
CA SER A 258 -45.16 -22.36 -13.89
C SER A 258 -45.20 -23.65 -14.74
N ALA A 259 -44.04 -24.27 -14.98
CA ALA A 259 -43.97 -25.52 -15.72
C ALA A 259 -44.71 -26.68 -15.04
N LEU A 260 -44.62 -26.78 -13.71
CA LEU A 260 -45.35 -27.76 -12.89
C LEU A 260 -46.87 -27.51 -12.97
N LEU A 261 -47.32 -26.26 -12.85
CA LEU A 261 -48.73 -25.90 -12.96
C LEU A 261 -49.29 -26.21 -14.35
N ASP A 262 -48.54 -25.95 -15.40
CA ASP A 262 -48.94 -26.28 -16.79
C ASP A 262 -49.05 -27.78 -16.99
N SER A 263 -48.07 -28.56 -16.50
CA SER A 263 -48.10 -30.03 -16.58
C SER A 263 -49.30 -30.60 -15.86
N VAL A 264 -49.50 -30.18 -14.58
CA VAL A 264 -50.63 -30.61 -13.74
C VAL A 264 -51.97 -30.22 -14.39
N THR A 265 -52.08 -29.00 -14.93
CA THR A 265 -53.29 -28.54 -15.61
C THR A 265 -53.56 -29.38 -16.85
N HIS A 266 -52.54 -29.74 -17.64
CA HIS A 266 -52.71 -30.59 -18.78
C HIS A 266 -53.14 -32.02 -18.41
N GLU A 267 -52.51 -32.60 -17.40
CA GLU A 267 -52.87 -33.95 -16.89
C GLU A 267 -54.30 -34.04 -16.33
N PHE A 268 -54.79 -32.97 -15.70
CA PHE A 268 -56.19 -32.91 -15.26
C PHE A 268 -57.19 -32.61 -16.37
N ARG A 269 -56.80 -31.83 -17.38
CA ARG A 269 -57.71 -31.49 -18.49
C ARG A 269 -58.18 -32.72 -19.27
N THR A 270 -57.30 -33.68 -19.51
CA THR A 270 -57.62 -34.91 -20.29
C THR A 270 -58.70 -35.74 -19.62
N PRO A 271 -58.61 -36.16 -18.33
CA PRO A 271 -59.66 -36.93 -17.69
C PRO A 271 -60.95 -36.13 -17.48
N LEU A 272 -60.83 -34.82 -17.17
CA LEU A 272 -62.02 -33.98 -17.02
C LEU A 272 -62.75 -33.81 -18.37
N THR A 273 -62.05 -33.73 -19.48
CA THR A 273 -62.66 -33.69 -20.81
C THR A 273 -63.36 -35.02 -21.16
N ALA A 274 -62.75 -36.15 -20.78
CA ALA A 274 -63.35 -37.46 -20.98
C ALA A 274 -64.61 -37.61 -20.10
N ILE A 275 -64.57 -37.20 -18.81
CA ILE A 275 -65.76 -37.22 -17.97
C ILE A 275 -66.87 -36.33 -18.53
N LYS A 276 -66.51 -35.11 -18.93
CA LYS A 276 -67.48 -34.18 -19.53
C LYS A 276 -68.10 -34.76 -20.82
N ALA A 277 -67.34 -35.37 -21.74
CA ALA A 277 -67.83 -36.01 -22.94
C ALA A 277 -68.75 -37.18 -22.60
N SER A 278 -68.38 -38.04 -21.65
CA SER A 278 -69.22 -39.15 -21.24
C SER A 278 -70.55 -38.69 -20.63
N ALA A 279 -70.50 -37.68 -19.74
CA ALA A 279 -71.71 -37.11 -19.11
C ALA A 279 -72.60 -36.43 -20.16
N THR A 280 -72.05 -35.74 -21.18
CA THR A 280 -72.80 -35.12 -22.23
C THR A 280 -73.46 -36.16 -23.15
N SER A 281 -72.73 -37.24 -23.46
CA SER A 281 -73.30 -38.39 -24.23
C SER A 281 -74.46 -39.05 -23.51
N LEU A 282 -74.32 -39.28 -22.20
CA LEU A 282 -75.40 -39.85 -21.39
C LEU A 282 -76.64 -38.94 -21.36
N LEU A 283 -76.48 -37.63 -21.24
CA LEU A 283 -77.58 -36.65 -21.25
C LEU A 283 -78.27 -36.52 -22.59
N SER A 284 -77.58 -36.80 -23.68
CA SER A 284 -78.10 -36.75 -25.02
C SER A 284 -78.71 -38.08 -25.52
N ASP A 285 -78.54 -39.16 -24.75
CA ASP A 285 -79.14 -40.46 -25.12
C ASP A 285 -80.66 -40.44 -24.86
N ALA A 286 -81.40 -40.59 -25.96
CA ALA A 286 -82.82 -40.52 -25.95
C ALA A 286 -83.53 -41.69 -25.22
N ASN A 287 -82.79 -42.76 -24.89
CA ASN A 287 -83.26 -43.91 -24.17
C ASN A 287 -83.18 -43.82 -22.62
N LEU A 288 -82.62 -42.74 -22.05
CA LEU A 288 -82.54 -42.53 -20.63
C LEU A 288 -83.91 -42.09 -20.07
N THR A 289 -84.33 -42.75 -18.99
CA THR A 289 -85.55 -42.36 -18.28
C THR A 289 -85.29 -41.05 -17.49
N SER A 290 -86.39 -40.31 -17.18
CA SER A 290 -86.32 -39.04 -16.47
C SER A 290 -85.59 -39.11 -15.10
N ALA A 291 -85.49 -40.30 -14.49
CA ALA A 291 -84.74 -40.55 -13.24
C ALA A 291 -83.21 -40.77 -13.44
N GLN A 292 -82.75 -41.02 -14.68
CA GLN A 292 -81.37 -41.25 -15.09
C GLN A 292 -80.72 -40.03 -15.73
N ARG A 293 -81.48 -39.00 -16.11
CA ARG A 293 -81.02 -37.68 -16.54
C ARG A 293 -80.77 -36.75 -15.36
#